data_b8b7e7cc5c0289abc9a6db36e0847cd1
#
_entry.id   b8b7e7cc5c0289abc9a6db36e0847cd1
#
_cell.length_a   1.000
_cell.length_b   1.000
_cell.length_c   1.000
_cell.angle_alpha   90.00
_cell.angle_beta   90.00
_cell.angle_gamma   90.00
#
_symmetry.space_group_name_H-M   'P 1'
#
loop_
_entity.id
_entity.type
_entity.pdbx_description
1 polymer ?
#
loop_
_entity_poly.entity_id
_entity_poly.type
_entity_poly.pdbx_seq_one_letter_code
_entity_poly.pdbx_strand_id
1 'polypeptide(L)'
;MYKAPVADIAHTILDIADMGTDLQSGLFGDFSEDLLSAVLEEAGRLASDEIEPVVVPAEKIGAKLENGTVTMPAEWHSVWKSFVDGGWNSVALPEEFGGQGLPLTVSMAALEIWNSCSLAFGLCPTLTSGAVEALNAHASNEIKDRYLPKMISGEWTGTMNLTEPQAGSDLGAIRSRAERVADGSFRIFGQKIFITFGEHDLSEHIIH
;
A
#
# COMPACT_ATOMS: atom_id res chain seq x y z
N MET A 1 5.49 -12.02 -20.69
CA MET A 1 6.33 -12.10 -19.46
C MET A 1 6.73 -10.69 -19.11
N TYR A 2 6.32 -10.20 -17.95
CA TYR A 2 6.67 -8.86 -17.45
C TYR A 2 8.17 -8.80 -17.12
N LYS A 3 8.77 -7.66 -17.39
CA LYS A 3 10.17 -7.37 -17.02
C LYS A 3 10.23 -5.93 -16.53
N ALA A 4 10.57 -5.76 -15.26
CA ALA A 4 10.72 -4.43 -14.66
C ALA A 4 11.87 -3.65 -15.35
N PRO A 5 11.66 -2.36 -15.72
CA PRO A 5 12.70 -1.53 -16.31
C PRO A 5 13.62 -0.95 -15.23
N VAL A 6 14.27 -1.84 -14.45
CA VAL A 6 15.06 -1.46 -13.26
C VAL A 6 16.16 -0.45 -13.59
N ALA A 7 16.86 -0.64 -14.73
CA ALA A 7 17.92 0.28 -15.12
C ALA A 7 17.41 1.69 -15.44
N ASP A 8 16.25 1.80 -16.09
CA ASP A 8 15.63 3.10 -16.42
C ASP A 8 15.13 3.81 -15.16
N ILE A 9 14.54 3.03 -14.22
CA ILE A 9 14.09 3.56 -12.92
C ILE A 9 15.30 4.04 -12.10
N ALA A 10 16.36 3.24 -12.01
CA ALA A 10 17.58 3.59 -11.29
C ALA A 10 18.23 4.87 -11.88
N HIS A 11 18.35 4.95 -13.21
CA HIS A 11 18.84 6.15 -13.89
C HIS A 11 17.96 7.37 -13.58
N THR A 12 16.66 7.22 -13.61
CA THR A 12 15.73 8.31 -13.29
C THR A 12 15.93 8.83 -11.87
N ILE A 13 16.10 7.94 -10.91
CA ILE A 13 16.28 8.29 -9.50
C ILE A 13 17.66 8.90 -9.27
N LEU A 14 18.72 8.25 -9.73
CA LEU A 14 20.10 8.64 -9.41
C LEU A 14 20.54 9.89 -10.18
N ASP A 15 20.26 9.93 -11.49
CA ASP A 15 20.81 10.94 -12.38
C ASP A 15 19.81 12.08 -12.68
N ILE A 16 18.53 11.77 -12.91
CA ILE A 16 17.52 12.80 -13.28
C ILE A 16 16.96 13.49 -12.04
N ALA A 17 16.61 12.74 -11.00
CA ALA A 17 16.15 13.28 -9.71
C ALA A 17 17.30 13.66 -8.76
N ASP A 18 18.54 13.45 -9.18
CA ASP A 18 19.79 13.81 -8.48
C ASP A 18 19.96 13.18 -7.09
N MET A 19 19.29 12.04 -6.86
CA MET A 19 19.45 11.30 -5.59
C MET A 19 20.90 10.82 -5.38
N GLY A 20 21.68 10.62 -6.45
CA GLY A 20 23.10 10.29 -6.36
C GLY A 20 23.89 11.35 -5.56
N THR A 21 23.63 12.64 -5.75
CA THR A 21 24.22 13.73 -4.96
C THR A 21 23.74 13.69 -3.51
N ASP A 22 22.46 13.44 -3.27
CA ASP A 22 21.89 13.33 -1.91
C ASP A 22 22.52 12.18 -1.13
N LEU A 23 22.72 11.02 -1.77
CA LEU A 23 23.39 9.86 -1.16
C LEU A 23 24.84 10.20 -0.78
N GLN A 24 25.60 10.86 -1.67
CA GLN A 24 26.97 11.27 -1.41
C GLN A 24 27.05 12.33 -0.28
N SER A 25 26.02 13.14 -0.10
CA SER A 25 25.93 14.11 0.98
C SER A 25 25.64 13.49 2.36
N GLY A 26 25.26 12.22 2.41
CA GLY A 26 24.84 11.50 3.63
C GLY A 26 23.42 11.83 4.08
N LEU A 27 22.59 12.45 3.23
CA LEU A 27 21.20 12.82 3.55
C LEU A 27 20.37 11.61 4.01
N PHE A 28 20.64 10.42 3.46
CA PHE A 28 19.93 9.18 3.75
C PHE A 28 20.74 8.17 4.59
N GLY A 29 21.70 8.67 5.40
CA GLY A 29 22.52 7.83 6.27
C GLY A 29 23.32 6.79 5.49
N ASP A 30 23.20 5.53 5.87
CA ASP A 30 23.91 4.40 5.25
C ASP A 30 23.22 3.84 3.99
N PHE A 31 22.12 4.45 3.53
CA PHE A 31 21.46 4.03 2.29
C PHE A 31 22.34 4.39 1.09
N SER A 32 22.60 3.42 0.21
CA SER A 32 23.57 3.53 -0.90
C SER A 32 22.95 3.23 -2.26
N GLU A 33 23.66 3.57 -3.35
CA GLU A 33 23.27 3.20 -4.72
C GLU A 33 23.20 1.68 -4.91
N ASP A 34 24.11 0.92 -4.28
CA ASP A 34 24.08 -0.54 -4.33
C ASP A 34 22.83 -1.10 -3.65
N LEU A 35 22.43 -0.53 -2.52
CA LEU A 35 21.20 -0.93 -1.83
C LEU A 35 19.97 -0.54 -2.64
N LEU A 36 19.93 0.64 -3.25
CA LEU A 36 18.85 1.03 -4.17
C LEU A 36 18.71 0.00 -5.30
N SER A 37 19.82 -0.34 -5.95
CA SER A 37 19.84 -1.30 -7.06
C SER A 37 19.31 -2.66 -6.61
N ALA A 38 19.79 -3.17 -5.46
CA ALA A 38 19.34 -4.45 -4.90
C ALA A 38 17.83 -4.46 -4.60
N VAL A 39 17.30 -3.38 -4.01
CA VAL A 39 15.86 -3.26 -3.72
C VAL A 39 15.04 -3.23 -5.01
N LEU A 40 15.46 -2.50 -6.03
CA LEU A 40 14.75 -2.45 -7.32
C LEU A 40 14.78 -3.79 -8.06
N GLU A 41 15.92 -4.51 -8.03
CA GLU A 41 16.03 -5.84 -8.61
C GLU A 41 15.11 -6.85 -7.92
N GLU A 42 15.06 -6.83 -6.58
CA GLU A 42 14.17 -7.70 -5.80
C GLU A 42 12.69 -7.38 -6.03
N ALA A 43 12.34 -6.09 -6.07
CA ALA A 43 10.97 -5.66 -6.42
C ALA A 43 10.58 -6.13 -7.84
N GLY A 44 11.52 -6.05 -8.78
CA GLY A 44 11.35 -6.57 -10.15
C GLY A 44 11.17 -8.09 -10.20
N ARG A 45 11.91 -8.81 -9.36
CA ARG A 45 11.81 -10.27 -9.25
C ARG A 45 10.47 -10.70 -8.66
N LEU A 46 10.01 -10.08 -7.58
CA LEU A 46 8.68 -10.32 -7.03
C LEU A 46 7.59 -10.09 -8.11
N ALA A 47 7.72 -9.02 -8.88
CA ALA A 47 6.76 -8.70 -9.94
C ALA A 47 6.74 -9.78 -11.04
N SER A 48 7.92 -10.20 -11.54
CA SER A 48 8.02 -11.16 -12.66
C SER A 48 7.73 -12.59 -12.26
N ASP A 49 8.17 -13.01 -11.07
CA ASP A 49 8.16 -14.42 -10.68
C ASP A 49 6.91 -14.81 -9.89
N GLU A 50 6.30 -13.86 -9.16
CA GLU A 50 5.17 -14.15 -8.31
C GLU A 50 3.89 -13.40 -8.72
N ILE A 51 3.94 -12.09 -9.03
CA ILE A 51 2.75 -11.32 -9.38
C ILE A 51 2.29 -11.67 -10.80
N GLU A 52 3.15 -11.53 -11.82
CA GLU A 52 2.78 -11.71 -13.23
C GLU A 52 2.10 -13.05 -13.53
N PRO A 53 2.60 -14.21 -13.03
CA PRO A 53 1.99 -15.50 -13.34
C PRO A 53 0.54 -15.65 -12.91
N VAL A 54 0.13 -14.92 -11.85
CA VAL A 54 -1.23 -15.02 -11.29
C VAL A 54 -2.19 -13.97 -11.81
N VAL A 55 -1.72 -12.92 -12.48
CA VAL A 55 -2.57 -11.81 -12.97
C VAL A 55 -3.72 -12.31 -13.84
N VAL A 56 -3.40 -13.05 -14.89
CA VAL A 56 -4.43 -13.51 -15.85
C VAL A 56 -5.35 -14.58 -15.27
N PRO A 57 -4.86 -15.61 -14.53
CA PRO A 57 -5.73 -16.54 -13.83
C PRO A 57 -6.67 -15.86 -12.83
N ALA A 58 -6.13 -14.99 -11.98
CA ALA A 58 -6.91 -14.29 -10.96
C ALA A 58 -7.94 -13.34 -11.56
N GLU A 59 -7.60 -12.61 -12.63
CA GLU A 59 -8.54 -11.74 -13.35
C GLU A 59 -9.76 -12.52 -13.88
N LYS A 60 -9.55 -13.73 -14.41
CA LYS A 60 -10.63 -14.59 -14.90
C LYS A 60 -11.56 -15.09 -13.79
N ILE A 61 -11.02 -15.31 -12.61
CA ILE A 61 -11.80 -15.78 -11.44
C ILE A 61 -12.55 -14.60 -10.81
N GLY A 62 -11.86 -13.48 -10.62
CA GLY A 62 -12.35 -12.28 -9.96
C GLY A 62 -12.61 -12.45 -8.46
N ALA A 63 -12.74 -11.34 -7.75
CA ALA A 63 -13.22 -11.34 -6.37
C ALA A 63 -14.70 -11.74 -6.32
N LYS A 64 -15.09 -12.53 -5.32
CA LYS A 64 -16.46 -13.05 -5.17
C LYS A 64 -17.09 -12.55 -3.89
N LEU A 65 -18.27 -11.93 -4.02
CA LEU A 65 -19.09 -11.54 -2.88
C LEU A 65 -20.13 -12.59 -2.60
N GLU A 66 -20.02 -13.26 -1.46
CA GLU A 66 -20.99 -14.25 -0.99
C GLU A 66 -21.32 -14.00 0.48
N ASN A 67 -22.61 -13.90 0.80
CA ASN A 67 -23.10 -13.68 2.18
C ASN A 67 -22.47 -12.48 2.91
N GLY A 68 -22.12 -11.43 2.19
CA GLY A 68 -21.52 -10.21 2.75
C GLY A 68 -20.00 -10.27 2.94
N THR A 69 -19.36 -11.35 2.53
CA THR A 69 -17.88 -11.51 2.58
C THR A 69 -17.32 -11.58 1.17
N VAL A 70 -16.20 -10.90 0.96
CA VAL A 70 -15.46 -10.96 -0.31
C VAL A 70 -14.31 -11.94 -0.18
N THR A 71 -14.25 -12.90 -1.10
CA THR A 71 -13.14 -13.85 -1.24
C THR A 71 -12.33 -13.50 -2.49
N MET A 72 -11.03 -13.33 -2.31
CA MET A 72 -10.09 -13.11 -3.39
C MET A 72 -9.72 -14.45 -4.07
N PRO A 73 -9.27 -14.43 -5.35
CA PRO A 73 -8.67 -15.61 -5.96
C PRO A 73 -7.53 -16.18 -5.11
N ALA A 74 -7.50 -17.50 -4.97
CA ALA A 74 -6.56 -18.19 -4.06
C ALA A 74 -5.09 -17.86 -4.36
N GLU A 75 -4.75 -17.60 -5.61
CA GLU A 75 -3.41 -17.24 -6.07
C GLU A 75 -2.91 -15.93 -5.42
N TRP A 76 -3.81 -14.97 -5.16
CA TRP A 76 -3.44 -13.71 -4.51
C TRP A 76 -3.01 -13.87 -3.05
N HIS A 77 -3.49 -14.89 -2.35
CA HIS A 77 -3.08 -15.14 -0.96
C HIS A 77 -1.59 -15.49 -0.86
N SER A 78 -1.06 -16.32 -1.78
CA SER A 78 0.37 -16.63 -1.80
C SER A 78 1.22 -15.42 -2.15
N VAL A 79 0.81 -14.63 -3.14
CA VAL A 79 1.51 -13.39 -3.53
C VAL A 79 1.50 -12.39 -2.38
N TRP A 80 0.34 -12.19 -1.73
CA TRP A 80 0.25 -11.30 -0.56
C TRP A 80 1.17 -11.75 0.57
N LYS A 81 1.19 -13.05 0.84
CA LYS A 81 2.09 -13.60 1.85
C LYS A 81 3.56 -13.34 1.53
N SER A 82 4.01 -13.62 0.31
CA SER A 82 5.39 -13.33 -0.12
C SER A 82 5.72 -11.84 -0.04
N PHE A 83 4.78 -10.98 -0.41
CA PHE A 83 4.92 -9.53 -0.31
C PHE A 83 5.14 -9.08 1.15
N VAL A 84 4.34 -9.59 2.07
CA VAL A 84 4.42 -9.28 3.49
C VAL A 84 5.69 -9.89 4.12
N ASP A 85 5.98 -11.16 3.86
CA ASP A 85 7.17 -11.86 4.37
C ASP A 85 8.48 -11.20 3.88
N GLY A 86 8.47 -10.64 2.67
CA GLY A 86 9.57 -9.86 2.09
C GLY A 86 9.72 -8.46 2.69
N GLY A 87 8.83 -8.04 3.57
CA GLY A 87 8.85 -6.71 4.19
C GLY A 87 8.46 -5.56 3.26
N TRP A 88 7.87 -5.86 2.10
CA TRP A 88 7.55 -4.87 1.08
C TRP A 88 6.49 -3.85 1.52
N ASN A 89 5.64 -4.24 2.46
CA ASN A 89 4.62 -3.34 3.01
C ASN A 89 5.20 -2.23 3.92
N SER A 90 6.46 -2.35 4.33
CA SER A 90 7.08 -1.50 5.35
C SER A 90 8.21 -0.60 4.85
N VAL A 91 8.51 -0.59 3.55
CA VAL A 91 9.74 -0.01 2.93
C VAL A 91 10.02 1.43 3.39
N ALA A 92 9.11 2.38 3.21
CA ALA A 92 9.30 3.78 3.59
C ALA A 92 8.51 4.18 4.84
N LEU A 93 7.99 3.20 5.59
CA LEU A 93 7.16 3.46 6.76
C LEU A 93 8.02 3.65 8.03
N PRO A 94 7.46 4.29 9.08
CA PRO A 94 8.23 4.69 10.27
C PRO A 94 8.87 3.52 11.01
N GLU A 95 10.17 3.60 11.27
CA GLU A 95 10.93 2.61 12.06
C GLU A 95 10.38 2.42 13.46
N GLU A 96 9.88 3.50 14.08
CA GLU A 96 9.28 3.51 15.43
C GLU A 96 8.15 2.47 15.56
N PHE A 97 7.43 2.18 14.46
CA PHE A 97 6.32 1.23 14.41
C PHE A 97 6.65 -0.05 13.62
N GLY A 98 7.94 -0.30 13.34
CA GLY A 98 8.42 -1.51 12.66
C GLY A 98 8.60 -1.37 11.15
N GLY A 99 8.56 -0.14 10.62
CA GLY A 99 8.92 0.16 9.23
C GLY A 99 10.43 0.10 8.99
N GLN A 100 10.84 0.14 7.73
CA GLN A 100 12.26 0.14 7.36
C GLN A 100 12.86 1.54 7.22
N GLY A 101 12.04 2.59 7.19
CA GLY A 101 12.49 3.98 7.13
C GLY A 101 13.28 4.34 5.86
N LEU A 102 13.19 3.53 4.80
CA LEU A 102 13.89 3.82 3.55
C LEU A 102 13.32 5.08 2.88
N PRO A 103 14.07 5.74 2.00
CA PRO A 103 13.57 6.92 1.31
C PRO A 103 12.25 6.65 0.58
N LEU A 104 11.32 7.60 0.64
CA LEU A 104 10.01 7.48 -0.02
C LEU A 104 10.15 7.19 -1.52
N THR A 105 11.17 7.75 -2.18
CA THR A 105 11.49 7.50 -3.58
C THR A 105 11.66 6.00 -3.88
N VAL A 106 12.27 5.25 -2.97
CA VAL A 106 12.46 3.80 -3.11
C VAL A 106 11.14 3.06 -3.07
N SER A 107 10.28 3.41 -2.11
CA SER A 107 8.93 2.84 -2.02
C SER A 107 8.09 3.15 -3.26
N MET A 108 8.15 4.38 -3.75
CA MET A 108 7.42 4.79 -4.96
C MET A 108 7.91 4.04 -6.20
N ALA A 109 9.22 3.83 -6.34
CA ALA A 109 9.80 3.06 -7.43
C ALA A 109 9.37 1.58 -7.39
N ALA A 110 9.37 0.98 -6.22
CA ALA A 110 8.88 -0.38 -6.04
C ALA A 110 7.38 -0.48 -6.36
N LEU A 111 6.57 0.47 -5.90
CA LEU A 111 5.14 0.56 -6.24
C LEU A 111 4.92 0.73 -7.76
N GLU A 112 5.74 1.51 -8.45
CA GLU A 112 5.68 1.65 -9.91
C GLU A 112 5.89 0.29 -10.60
N ILE A 113 6.89 -0.48 -10.17
CA ILE A 113 7.17 -1.82 -10.68
C ILE A 113 5.95 -2.73 -10.50
N TRP A 114 5.38 -2.81 -9.29
CA TRP A 114 4.25 -3.69 -9.02
C TRP A 114 2.96 -3.23 -9.70
N ASN A 115 2.68 -1.93 -9.72
CA ASN A 115 1.50 -1.37 -10.39
C ASN A 115 1.59 -1.54 -11.92
N SER A 116 2.77 -1.46 -12.51
CA SER A 116 2.95 -1.71 -13.95
C SER A 116 2.81 -3.20 -14.30
N CYS A 117 3.13 -4.10 -13.38
CA CYS A 117 2.88 -5.52 -13.51
C CYS A 117 1.39 -5.87 -13.30
N SER A 118 0.81 -5.37 -12.20
CA SER A 118 -0.60 -5.57 -11.84
C SER A 118 -1.12 -4.41 -11.00
N LEU A 119 -1.83 -3.48 -11.61
CA LEU A 119 -2.50 -2.41 -10.87
C LEU A 119 -3.52 -2.96 -9.86
N ALA A 120 -4.20 -4.06 -10.20
CA ALA A 120 -5.15 -4.70 -9.31
C ALA A 120 -4.52 -5.18 -8.00
N PHE A 121 -3.27 -5.69 -8.04
CA PHE A 121 -2.52 -6.03 -6.83
C PHE A 121 -2.00 -4.78 -6.12
N GLY A 122 -1.33 -3.89 -6.86
CA GLY A 122 -0.61 -2.75 -6.29
C GLY A 122 -1.50 -1.73 -5.57
N LEU A 123 -2.80 -1.69 -5.85
CA LEU A 123 -3.74 -0.80 -5.15
C LEU A 123 -3.88 -1.15 -3.66
N CYS A 124 -3.77 -2.41 -3.26
CA CYS A 124 -3.85 -2.81 -1.86
C CYS A 124 -2.73 -2.20 -0.99
N PRO A 125 -1.44 -2.43 -1.30
CA PRO A 125 -0.35 -1.80 -0.56
C PRO A 125 -0.34 -0.28 -0.68
N THR A 126 -0.72 0.29 -1.83
CA THR A 126 -0.80 1.75 -2.01
C THR A 126 -1.78 2.39 -1.03
N LEU A 127 -2.99 1.83 -0.89
CA LEU A 127 -4.00 2.35 0.04
C LEU A 127 -3.58 2.15 1.49
N THR A 128 -2.96 1.01 1.81
CA THR A 128 -2.46 0.71 3.16
C THR A 128 -1.38 1.71 3.57
N SER A 129 -0.41 1.99 2.69
CA SER A 129 0.63 3.01 2.95
C SER A 129 0.02 4.39 3.20
N GLY A 130 -0.94 4.81 2.37
CA GLY A 130 -1.64 6.09 2.57
C GLY A 130 -2.41 6.15 3.89
N ALA A 131 -3.02 5.07 4.33
CA ALA A 131 -3.70 4.99 5.63
C ALA A 131 -2.71 5.08 6.79
N VAL A 132 -1.56 4.39 6.70
CA VAL A 132 -0.46 4.48 7.68
C VAL A 132 0.05 5.91 7.80
N GLU A 133 0.31 6.57 6.67
CA GLU A 133 0.77 7.95 6.66
C GLU A 133 -0.24 8.92 7.30
N ALA A 134 -1.52 8.77 6.97
CA ALA A 134 -2.58 9.59 7.55
C ALA A 134 -2.68 9.40 9.08
N LEU A 135 -2.63 8.18 9.56
CA LEU A 135 -2.62 7.87 10.99
C LEU A 135 -1.36 8.40 11.67
N ASN A 136 -0.19 8.21 11.06
CA ASN A 136 1.07 8.70 11.61
C ASN A 136 1.11 10.22 11.73
N ALA A 137 0.56 10.94 10.76
CA ALA A 137 0.55 12.39 10.78
C ALA A 137 -0.48 12.99 11.75
N HIS A 138 -1.65 12.36 11.93
CA HIS A 138 -2.81 13.02 12.51
C HIS A 138 -3.44 12.29 13.71
N ALA A 139 -3.16 11.01 13.93
CA ALA A 139 -3.78 10.25 15.02
C ALA A 139 -3.14 10.55 16.38
N SER A 140 -3.87 10.27 17.47
CA SER A 140 -3.29 10.24 18.81
C SER A 140 -2.30 9.09 18.98
N ASN A 141 -1.36 9.21 19.92
CA ASN A 141 -0.39 8.16 20.20
C ASN A 141 -1.06 6.81 20.50
N GLU A 142 -2.16 6.81 21.26
CA GLU A 142 -2.94 5.61 21.55
C GLU A 142 -3.43 4.89 20.27
N ILE A 143 -3.88 5.65 19.29
CA ILE A 143 -4.33 5.12 18.00
C ILE A 143 -3.12 4.62 17.19
N LYS A 144 -2.03 5.38 17.16
CA LYS A 144 -0.80 4.98 16.48
C LYS A 144 -0.27 3.66 17.03
N ASP A 145 -0.08 3.56 18.32
CA ASP A 145 0.43 2.36 18.99
C ASP A 145 -0.44 1.11 18.76
N ARG A 146 -1.73 1.32 18.61
CA ARG A 146 -2.70 0.23 18.37
C ARG A 146 -2.72 -0.28 16.94
N TYR A 147 -2.64 0.63 15.95
CA TYR A 147 -2.92 0.30 14.54
C TYR A 147 -1.67 0.22 13.68
N LEU A 148 -0.70 1.14 13.86
CA LEU A 148 0.43 1.24 12.95
C LEU A 148 1.29 -0.03 12.91
N PRO A 149 1.67 -0.67 14.04
CA PRO A 149 2.51 -1.87 13.96
C PRO A 149 1.88 -2.99 13.12
N LYS A 150 0.57 -3.19 13.24
CA LYS A 150 -0.15 -4.24 12.50
C LYS A 150 -0.36 -3.91 11.03
N MET A 151 -0.57 -2.63 10.72
CA MET A 151 -0.68 -2.18 9.33
C MET A 151 0.67 -2.19 8.63
N ILE A 152 1.74 -1.82 9.31
CA ILE A 152 3.09 -1.81 8.78
C ILE A 152 3.62 -3.24 8.57
N SER A 153 3.29 -4.17 9.48
CA SER A 153 3.64 -5.58 9.31
C SER A 153 2.87 -6.29 8.20
N GLY A 154 1.77 -5.70 7.70
CA GLY A 154 0.87 -6.33 6.71
C GLY A 154 -0.14 -7.31 7.31
N GLU A 155 -0.18 -7.47 8.63
CA GLU A 155 -1.23 -8.24 9.33
C GLU A 155 -2.62 -7.63 9.06
N TRP A 156 -2.68 -6.28 9.04
CA TRP A 156 -3.86 -5.51 8.69
C TRP A 156 -3.59 -4.64 7.45
N THR A 157 -4.63 -4.34 6.70
CA THR A 157 -4.59 -3.41 5.57
C THR A 157 -5.41 -2.17 5.85
N GLY A 158 -5.26 -1.16 5.01
CA GLY A 158 -6.03 0.07 5.08
C GLY A 158 -6.73 0.40 3.76
N THR A 159 -7.85 1.12 3.86
CA THR A 159 -8.58 1.63 2.70
C THR A 159 -9.11 3.04 2.96
N MET A 160 -9.45 3.75 1.90
CA MET A 160 -10.00 5.11 1.97
C MET A 160 -11.45 5.14 1.54
N ASN A 161 -12.34 5.59 2.42
CA ASN A 161 -13.77 5.73 2.18
C ASN A 161 -14.11 7.20 1.87
N LEU A 162 -14.03 7.60 0.61
CA LEU A 162 -14.28 8.99 0.20
C LEU A 162 -15.53 9.12 -0.67
N THR A 163 -15.57 8.43 -1.81
CA THR A 163 -16.60 8.57 -2.84
C THR A 163 -18.00 8.16 -2.34
N GLU A 164 -19.01 8.96 -2.71
CA GLU A 164 -20.43 8.69 -2.47
C GLU A 164 -21.18 8.65 -3.81
N PRO A 165 -22.40 8.08 -3.88
CA PRO A 165 -23.17 8.01 -5.13
C PRO A 165 -23.34 9.35 -5.85
N GLN A 166 -23.43 10.46 -5.10
CA GLN A 166 -23.59 11.81 -5.62
C GLN A 166 -22.31 12.65 -5.57
N ALA A 167 -21.22 12.13 -4.99
CA ALA A 167 -19.99 12.87 -4.70
C ALA A 167 -18.76 12.07 -5.09
N GLY A 168 -18.30 12.21 -6.32
CA GLY A 168 -17.04 11.67 -6.82
C GLY A 168 -16.00 12.77 -6.95
N SER A 169 -16.01 13.50 -8.08
CA SER A 169 -15.15 14.66 -8.30
C SER A 169 -15.55 15.88 -7.47
N ASP A 170 -16.85 16.08 -7.28
CA ASP A 170 -17.36 17.14 -6.40
C ASP A 170 -17.47 16.63 -4.95
N LEU A 171 -16.40 16.76 -4.19
CA LEU A 171 -16.37 16.39 -2.78
C LEU A 171 -17.20 17.33 -1.90
N GLY A 172 -17.57 18.52 -2.38
CA GLY A 172 -18.50 19.44 -1.70
C GLY A 172 -19.91 18.86 -1.55
N ALA A 173 -20.27 17.86 -2.38
CA ALA A 173 -21.54 17.16 -2.33
C ALA A 173 -21.58 15.98 -1.34
N ILE A 174 -20.52 15.69 -0.57
CA ILE A 174 -20.48 14.64 0.45
C ILE A 174 -21.57 14.87 1.49
N ARG A 175 -22.32 13.81 1.82
CA ARG A 175 -23.43 13.82 2.79
C ARG A 175 -23.18 12.96 4.02
N SER A 176 -22.15 12.11 4.02
CA SER A 176 -21.78 11.34 5.20
C SER A 176 -21.45 12.28 6.36
N ARG A 177 -21.91 11.91 7.54
CA ARG A 177 -21.71 12.69 8.77
C ARG A 177 -21.37 11.79 9.94
N ALA A 178 -20.64 12.33 10.90
CA ALA A 178 -20.32 11.71 12.17
C ALA A 178 -21.03 12.44 13.31
N GLU A 179 -21.77 11.73 14.15
CA GLU A 179 -22.46 12.25 15.32
C GLU A 179 -21.79 11.76 16.59
N ARG A 180 -21.39 12.67 17.47
CA ARG A 180 -20.69 12.32 18.70
C ARG A 180 -21.62 11.60 19.68
N VAL A 181 -21.11 10.55 20.33
CA VAL A 181 -21.81 9.78 21.36
C VAL A 181 -21.24 10.12 22.74
N ALA A 182 -22.00 9.79 23.79
CA ALA A 182 -21.65 10.18 25.19
C ALA A 182 -20.34 9.54 25.68
N ASP A 183 -19.93 8.41 25.13
CA ASP A 183 -18.67 7.70 25.45
C ASP A 183 -17.43 8.27 24.73
N GLY A 184 -17.61 9.35 23.93
CA GLY A 184 -16.56 9.99 23.17
C GLY A 184 -16.34 9.41 21.78
N SER A 185 -16.99 8.30 21.42
CA SER A 185 -16.98 7.73 20.07
C SER A 185 -17.91 8.52 19.12
N PHE A 186 -17.94 8.11 17.85
CA PHE A 186 -18.82 8.68 16.84
C PHE A 186 -19.65 7.60 16.15
N ARG A 187 -20.91 7.93 15.85
CA ARG A 187 -21.73 7.16 14.93
C ARG A 187 -21.61 7.79 13.55
N ILE A 188 -21.27 6.96 12.55
CA ILE A 188 -21.12 7.39 11.15
C ILE A 188 -22.40 7.04 10.40
N PHE A 189 -22.92 8.00 9.64
CA PHE A 189 -24.11 7.87 8.80
C PHE A 189 -23.75 8.28 7.37
N GLY A 190 -24.04 7.41 6.41
CA GLY A 190 -23.79 7.66 4.99
C GLY A 190 -23.63 6.37 4.22
N GLN A 191 -23.38 6.51 2.93
CA GLN A 191 -23.10 5.41 2.01
C GLN A 191 -21.89 5.78 1.16
N LYS A 192 -20.92 4.93 1.14
CA LYS A 192 -19.73 5.02 0.29
C LYS A 192 -19.83 4.02 -0.86
N ILE A 193 -19.24 4.35 -2.03
CA ILE A 193 -19.18 3.46 -3.19
C ILE A 193 -17.77 3.47 -3.78
N PHE A 194 -17.46 2.45 -4.58
CA PHE A 194 -16.17 2.31 -5.25
C PHE A 194 -14.98 2.31 -4.27
N ILE A 195 -15.13 1.63 -3.15
CA ILE A 195 -14.08 1.55 -2.14
C ILE A 195 -13.11 0.43 -2.52
N THR A 196 -11.95 0.84 -3.02
CA THR A 196 -10.89 -0.07 -3.45
C THR A 196 -10.36 -0.84 -2.25
N PHE A 197 -10.33 -2.17 -2.33
CA PHE A 197 -9.93 -3.06 -1.23
C PHE A 197 -10.68 -2.76 0.08
N GLY A 198 -11.95 -2.35 -0.02
CA GLY A 198 -12.81 -2.09 1.14
C GLY A 198 -13.29 -3.36 1.85
N GLU A 199 -13.24 -4.50 1.18
CA GLU A 199 -13.52 -5.84 1.74
C GLU A 199 -12.70 -6.87 0.95
N HIS A 200 -11.95 -7.73 1.64
CA HIS A 200 -11.16 -8.82 1.08
C HIS A 200 -10.64 -9.74 2.20
N ASP A 201 -10.13 -10.90 1.84
CA ASP A 201 -9.60 -11.93 2.76
C ASP A 201 -8.07 -12.13 2.67
N LEU A 202 -7.32 -11.14 2.16
CA LEU A 202 -5.85 -11.18 2.10
C LEU A 202 -5.19 -10.85 3.44
N SER A 203 -5.85 -10.07 4.30
CA SER A 203 -5.38 -9.68 5.62
C SER A 203 -6.41 -9.97 6.69
N GLU A 204 -5.99 -9.99 7.96
CA GLU A 204 -6.87 -10.31 9.08
C GLU A 204 -7.96 -9.24 9.29
N HIS A 205 -7.60 -7.97 9.14
CA HIS A 205 -8.52 -6.83 9.25
C HIS A 205 -8.22 -5.75 8.21
N ILE A 206 -9.24 -4.97 7.91
CA ILE A 206 -9.17 -3.81 7.03
C ILE A 206 -9.56 -2.56 7.83
N ILE A 207 -8.68 -1.59 7.88
CA ILE A 207 -8.92 -0.31 8.57
C ILE A 207 -9.48 0.69 7.57
N HIS A 208 -10.72 1.13 7.83
CA HIS A 208 -11.48 2.04 6.98
C HIS A 208 -11.29 3.50 7.39
#